data_3f76750000451d280833464fc9d4c27e
#
_entry.id   3f76750000451d280833464fc9d4c27e
#
_cell.length_a   1.000
_cell.length_b   1.000
_cell.length_c   1.000
_cell.angle_alpha   90.00
_cell.angle_beta   90.00
_cell.angle_gamma   90.00
#
_symmetry.space_group_name_H-M   'P 1'
#
loop_
_entity.id
_entity.type
_entity.pdbx_description
1 polymer ?
#
loop_
_entity_poly.entity_id
_entity_poly.type
_entity_poly.pdbx_seq_one_letter_code
_entity_poly.pdbx_strand_id
1 'polypeptide(L)'
;LDKRFMAGMAYFLGLRKLGAGVIRVGNGIPELQWDTIRRMSPDTLMCVPSFILRLIQYAEEHNIDYRNSSVKRIIGIGEGLRKQDFSLNLLGQRIHEKWPEVQLFATYSSTEMAATFSECSFGQGGHVHPELIIVEIIGEDNQPVPEGQAGEVVVTTLGVEAMPLLRFRTGDIAARRTEQCRCGRWSYRLTPLVGRKNNMIKLKGTTLYPPAINDVLDNTPYVENYVVVVKQSAAGTDEVVVKIGLKTPCTDEKMREDIIKMLKDSFRSRIRVAPNIELLPVEDIRQINFPAKSRKPVKFIDERNHTDL
;
A
#
# COMPACT_ATOMS: atom_id res chain seq x y z
N LEU A 1 2.57 -14.77 -6.82
CA LEU A 1 3.25 -14.89 -5.53
C LEU A 1 4.61 -15.58 -5.71
N ASP A 2 5.65 -14.97 -5.16
CA ASP A 2 7.03 -15.42 -5.36
C ASP A 2 7.29 -16.74 -4.60
N LYS A 3 8.08 -17.62 -5.21
CA LYS A 3 8.49 -18.91 -4.62
C LYS A 3 9.33 -18.75 -3.32
N ARG A 4 9.91 -17.60 -3.07
CA ARG A 4 10.78 -17.30 -1.92
C ARG A 4 10.05 -16.71 -0.71
N PHE A 5 8.78 -16.32 -0.85
CA PHE A 5 8.00 -15.74 0.25
C PHE A 5 7.00 -16.74 0.82
N MET A 6 6.85 -16.75 2.13
CA MET A 6 5.88 -17.57 2.85
C MET A 6 4.46 -17.34 2.31
N ALA A 7 4.09 -16.12 1.98
CA ALA A 7 2.78 -15.76 1.42
C ALA A 7 2.40 -16.64 0.22
N GLY A 8 3.34 -16.94 -0.70
CA GLY A 8 3.07 -17.79 -1.85
C GLY A 8 2.61 -19.19 -1.48
N MET A 9 3.21 -19.78 -0.44
CA MET A 9 2.83 -21.11 0.07
C MET A 9 1.56 -21.05 0.91
N ALA A 10 1.45 -20.06 1.80
CA ALA A 10 0.31 -19.91 2.71
C ALA A 10 -1.00 -19.73 1.93
N TYR A 11 -1.04 -18.81 0.96
CA TYR A 11 -2.22 -18.63 0.11
C TYR A 11 -2.52 -19.85 -0.75
N PHE A 12 -1.50 -20.51 -1.31
CA PHE A 12 -1.71 -21.74 -2.08
C PHE A 12 -2.39 -22.81 -1.25
N LEU A 13 -1.86 -23.10 -0.06
CA LEU A 13 -2.43 -24.11 0.83
C LEU A 13 -3.82 -23.71 1.36
N GLY A 14 -4.01 -22.45 1.74
CA GLY A 14 -5.29 -21.94 2.22
C GLY A 14 -6.38 -22.03 1.14
N LEU A 15 -6.09 -21.61 -0.07
CA LEU A 15 -7.05 -21.68 -1.18
C LEU A 15 -7.37 -23.13 -1.58
N ARG A 16 -6.37 -24.03 -1.55
CA ARG A 16 -6.63 -25.46 -1.74
C ARG A 16 -7.51 -26.06 -0.65
N LYS A 17 -7.28 -25.68 0.59
CA LYS A 17 -8.12 -26.11 1.73
C LYS A 17 -9.55 -25.60 1.59
N LEU A 18 -9.74 -24.41 1.00
CA LEU A 18 -11.04 -23.85 0.65
C LEU A 18 -11.74 -24.65 -0.48
N GLY A 19 -11.02 -25.49 -1.21
CA GLY A 19 -11.54 -26.23 -2.38
C GLY A 19 -11.39 -25.47 -3.72
N ALA A 20 -10.64 -24.37 -3.75
CA ALA A 20 -10.39 -23.63 -4.97
C ALA A 20 -9.30 -24.27 -5.82
N GLY A 21 -9.45 -24.23 -7.14
CA GLY A 21 -8.38 -24.51 -8.09
C GLY A 21 -7.31 -23.41 -8.04
N VAL A 22 -6.04 -23.77 -7.82
CA VAL A 22 -4.98 -22.78 -7.65
C VAL A 22 -3.84 -22.98 -8.64
N ILE A 23 -3.55 -21.96 -9.41
CA ILE A 23 -2.46 -21.95 -10.40
C ILE A 23 -1.34 -21.06 -9.86
N ARG A 24 -0.14 -21.62 -9.70
CA ARG A 24 1.05 -20.87 -9.24
C ARG A 24 1.91 -20.50 -10.44
N VAL A 25 1.75 -19.28 -10.94
CA VAL A 25 2.51 -18.81 -12.12
C VAL A 25 3.86 -18.20 -11.74
N GLY A 26 4.04 -17.76 -10.50
CA GLY A 26 5.32 -17.19 -10.02
C GLY A 26 5.42 -15.69 -10.25
N ASN A 27 6.65 -15.19 -10.45
CA ASN A 27 6.94 -13.76 -10.39
C ASN A 27 6.62 -13.03 -11.68
N GLY A 28 5.80 -12.06 -11.60
CA GLY A 28 5.81 -10.79 -12.30
C GLY A 28 6.24 -10.70 -13.78
N ILE A 29 6.09 -11.79 -14.56
CA ILE A 29 6.29 -11.78 -16.02
C ILE A 29 4.92 -11.65 -16.68
N PRO A 30 4.54 -10.49 -17.24
CA PRO A 30 3.22 -10.26 -17.78
C PRO A 30 2.82 -11.24 -18.87
N GLU A 31 3.72 -11.57 -19.78
CA GLU A 31 3.50 -12.53 -20.86
C GLU A 31 3.03 -13.89 -20.33
N LEU A 32 3.75 -14.45 -19.34
CA LEU A 32 3.41 -15.75 -18.74
C LEU A 32 2.06 -15.71 -18.00
N GLN A 33 1.73 -14.56 -17.39
CA GLN A 33 0.44 -14.39 -16.73
C GLN A 33 -0.71 -14.40 -17.74
N TRP A 34 -0.57 -13.66 -18.86
CA TRP A 34 -1.59 -13.63 -19.90
C TRP A 34 -1.73 -14.96 -20.63
N ASP A 35 -0.64 -15.68 -20.90
CA ASP A 35 -0.71 -17.05 -21.44
C ASP A 35 -1.49 -17.98 -20.51
N THR A 36 -1.22 -17.87 -19.18
CA THR A 36 -1.94 -18.67 -18.18
C THR A 36 -3.42 -18.28 -18.09
N ILE A 37 -3.76 -16.98 -18.09
CA ILE A 37 -5.15 -16.50 -18.05
C ILE A 37 -5.91 -17.03 -19.26
N ARG A 38 -5.33 -16.97 -20.45
CA ARG A 38 -5.97 -17.45 -21.68
C ARG A 38 -6.19 -18.96 -21.67
N ARG A 39 -5.24 -19.76 -21.19
CA ARG A 39 -5.31 -21.24 -21.22
C ARG A 39 -6.17 -21.82 -20.10
N MET A 40 -6.10 -21.22 -18.92
CA MET A 40 -6.69 -21.82 -17.71
C MET A 40 -7.94 -21.09 -17.23
N SER A 41 -8.26 -19.94 -17.83
CA SER A 41 -9.47 -19.13 -17.53
C SER A 41 -9.73 -18.91 -16.02
N PRO A 42 -8.75 -18.45 -15.23
CA PRO A 42 -9.00 -18.16 -13.82
C PRO A 42 -9.96 -16.99 -13.68
N ASP A 43 -10.81 -17.02 -12.67
CA ASP A 43 -11.73 -15.93 -12.35
C ASP A 43 -11.17 -14.92 -11.35
N THR A 44 -10.11 -15.27 -10.65
CA THR A 44 -9.52 -14.47 -9.57
C THR A 44 -8.00 -14.40 -9.70
N LEU A 45 -7.46 -13.19 -9.63
CA LEU A 45 -6.02 -12.95 -9.50
C LEU A 45 -5.69 -12.54 -8.06
N MET A 46 -4.61 -13.10 -7.52
CA MET A 46 -4.05 -12.68 -6.25
C MET A 46 -2.62 -12.20 -6.46
N CYS A 47 -2.40 -10.90 -6.30
CA CYS A 47 -1.11 -10.27 -6.61
C CYS A 47 -0.94 -8.91 -5.95
N VAL A 48 0.25 -8.34 -6.11
CA VAL A 48 0.53 -6.96 -5.71
C VAL A 48 -0.20 -6.02 -6.67
N PRO A 49 -0.98 -5.04 -6.19
CA PRO A 49 -1.79 -4.15 -7.03
C PRO A 49 -1.01 -3.41 -8.13
N SER A 50 0.19 -2.91 -7.84
CA SER A 50 1.03 -2.26 -8.86
C SER A 50 1.39 -3.18 -10.03
N PHE A 51 1.42 -4.48 -9.82
CA PHE A 51 1.66 -5.44 -10.89
C PHE A 51 0.48 -5.55 -11.87
N ILE A 52 -0.74 -5.27 -11.43
CA ILE A 52 -1.93 -5.25 -12.30
C ILE A 52 -1.78 -4.16 -13.38
N LEU A 53 -1.29 -2.97 -13.02
CA LEU A 53 -1.05 -1.93 -14.02
C LEU A 53 -0.02 -2.36 -15.06
N ARG A 54 1.01 -3.13 -14.67
CA ARG A 54 1.97 -3.71 -15.62
C ARG A 54 1.32 -4.79 -16.52
N LEU A 55 0.40 -5.59 -15.96
CA LEU A 55 -0.37 -6.56 -16.76
C LEU A 55 -1.24 -5.85 -17.79
N ILE A 56 -1.93 -4.79 -17.38
CA ILE A 56 -2.77 -3.98 -18.27
C ILE A 56 -1.92 -3.33 -19.36
N GLN A 57 -0.82 -2.68 -19.00
CA GLN A 57 0.09 -2.06 -19.94
C GLN A 57 0.59 -3.06 -21.00
N TYR A 58 1.05 -4.23 -20.56
CA TYR A 58 1.48 -5.29 -21.47
C TYR A 58 0.35 -5.74 -22.40
N ALA A 59 -0.88 -5.86 -21.88
CA ALA A 59 -2.03 -6.23 -22.69
C ALA A 59 -2.36 -5.17 -23.75
N GLU A 60 -2.30 -3.89 -23.38
CA GLU A 60 -2.48 -2.76 -24.32
C GLU A 60 -1.40 -2.77 -25.43
N GLU A 61 -0.14 -2.97 -25.08
CA GLU A 61 1.00 -3.03 -26.01
C GLU A 61 0.92 -4.23 -26.98
N HIS A 62 0.28 -5.33 -26.55
CA HIS A 62 0.19 -6.58 -27.32
C HIS A 62 -1.23 -6.87 -27.87
N ASN A 63 -2.12 -5.88 -27.83
CA ASN A 63 -3.52 -6.01 -28.29
C ASN A 63 -4.28 -7.20 -27.66
N ILE A 64 -4.07 -7.46 -26.37
CA ILE A 64 -4.80 -8.49 -25.62
C ILE A 64 -6.08 -7.86 -25.07
N ASP A 65 -7.21 -8.46 -25.38
CA ASP A 65 -8.53 -8.05 -24.85
C ASP A 65 -8.66 -8.52 -23.38
N TYR A 66 -8.05 -7.77 -22.48
CA TYR A 66 -8.04 -8.09 -21.04
C TYR A 66 -9.39 -7.83 -20.37
N ARG A 67 -10.20 -6.89 -20.89
CA ARG A 67 -11.49 -6.52 -20.31
C ARG A 67 -12.52 -7.64 -20.47
N ASN A 68 -12.45 -8.40 -21.56
CA ASN A 68 -13.30 -9.58 -21.82
C ASN A 68 -12.67 -10.91 -21.36
N SER A 69 -11.58 -10.84 -20.56
CA SER A 69 -10.97 -12.05 -20.00
C SER A 69 -11.87 -12.73 -18.96
N SER A 70 -11.49 -13.93 -18.56
CA SER A 70 -12.16 -14.70 -17.48
C SER A 70 -12.06 -14.03 -16.10
N VAL A 71 -11.12 -13.11 -15.90
CA VAL A 71 -10.86 -12.49 -14.60
C VAL A 71 -11.99 -11.57 -14.17
N LYS A 72 -12.53 -11.81 -12.98
CA LYS A 72 -13.63 -11.03 -12.36
C LYS A 72 -13.22 -10.40 -11.02
N ARG A 73 -12.15 -10.90 -10.39
CA ARG A 73 -11.74 -10.46 -9.06
C ARG A 73 -10.23 -10.29 -8.99
N ILE A 74 -9.81 -9.27 -8.27
CA ILE A 74 -8.40 -9.04 -7.95
C ILE A 74 -8.28 -8.90 -6.43
N ILE A 75 -7.53 -9.80 -5.80
CA ILE A 75 -7.19 -9.72 -4.38
C ILE A 75 -5.80 -9.10 -4.29
N GLY A 76 -5.76 -7.84 -3.86
CA GLY A 76 -4.53 -7.05 -3.70
C GLY A 76 -3.85 -7.37 -2.39
N ILE A 77 -2.56 -7.74 -2.46
CA ILE A 77 -1.72 -8.05 -1.31
C ILE A 77 -0.45 -7.17 -1.31
N GLY A 78 0.00 -6.76 -0.12
CA GLY A 78 1.27 -6.07 0.07
C GLY A 78 1.30 -4.61 -0.35
N GLU A 79 0.23 -4.06 -0.89
CA GLU A 79 0.01 -2.63 -1.17
C GLU A 79 -1.45 -2.27 -0.91
N GLY A 80 -1.69 -1.05 -0.37
CA GLY A 80 -3.05 -0.58 -0.13
C GLY A 80 -3.79 -0.21 -1.41
N LEU A 81 -5.09 -0.48 -1.44
CA LEU A 81 -6.01 -0.10 -2.53
C LEU A 81 -6.99 1.00 -2.13
N ARG A 82 -7.10 1.31 -0.83
CA ARG A 82 -8.11 2.25 -0.31
C ARG A 82 -7.51 3.33 0.57
N LYS A 83 -8.22 4.46 0.64
CA LYS A 83 -8.04 5.55 1.59
C LYS A 83 -8.75 5.24 2.92
N GLN A 84 -8.57 6.10 3.92
CA GLN A 84 -9.20 5.93 5.24
C GLN A 84 -10.73 6.02 5.22
N ASP A 85 -11.31 6.67 4.22
CA ASP A 85 -12.75 6.74 3.95
C ASP A 85 -13.29 5.56 3.15
N PHE A 86 -12.45 4.53 2.93
CA PHE A 86 -12.70 3.32 2.14
C PHE A 86 -12.86 3.54 0.63
N SER A 87 -12.82 4.77 0.13
CA SER A 87 -12.73 5.02 -1.31
C SER A 87 -11.41 4.45 -1.88
N LEU A 88 -11.37 4.16 -3.18
CA LEU A 88 -10.15 3.72 -3.83
C LEU A 88 -9.08 4.82 -3.75
N ASN A 89 -7.86 4.45 -3.37
CA ASN A 89 -6.71 5.32 -3.53
C ASN A 89 -6.33 5.44 -5.02
N LEU A 90 -5.35 6.25 -5.36
CA LEU A 90 -4.98 6.47 -6.76
C LEU A 90 -4.62 5.17 -7.51
N LEU A 91 -3.92 4.24 -6.86
CA LEU A 91 -3.58 2.94 -7.45
C LEU A 91 -4.84 2.14 -7.78
N GLY A 92 -5.76 2.06 -6.82
CA GLY A 92 -7.06 1.40 -7.02
C GLY A 92 -7.91 2.09 -8.09
N GLN A 93 -7.93 3.42 -8.13
CA GLN A 93 -8.64 4.20 -9.16
C GLN A 93 -8.07 3.91 -10.56
N ARG A 94 -6.76 3.98 -10.75
CA ARG A 94 -6.10 3.68 -12.04
C ARG A 94 -6.39 2.26 -12.53
N ILE A 95 -6.42 1.28 -11.62
CA ILE A 95 -6.80 -0.09 -11.99
C ILE A 95 -8.26 -0.12 -12.41
N HIS A 96 -9.16 0.48 -11.64
CA HIS A 96 -10.60 0.48 -11.91
C HIS A 96 -10.96 1.25 -13.19
N GLU A 97 -10.30 2.37 -13.48
CA GLU A 97 -10.49 3.13 -14.73
C GLU A 97 -10.12 2.31 -15.97
N LYS A 98 -9.01 1.56 -15.90
CA LYS A 98 -8.56 0.73 -17.01
C LYS A 98 -9.31 -0.60 -17.12
N TRP A 99 -9.65 -1.19 -15.98
CA TRP A 99 -10.30 -2.50 -15.91
C TRP A 99 -11.54 -2.48 -14.99
N PRO A 100 -12.62 -1.76 -15.37
CA PRO A 100 -13.82 -1.60 -14.53
C PRO A 100 -14.62 -2.90 -14.32
N GLU A 101 -14.40 -3.93 -15.14
CA GLU A 101 -15.07 -5.21 -15.07
C GLU A 101 -14.62 -6.08 -13.89
N VAL A 102 -13.51 -5.73 -13.22
CA VAL A 102 -13.00 -6.50 -12.09
C VAL A 102 -13.34 -5.84 -10.75
N GLN A 103 -13.68 -6.67 -9.78
CA GLN A 103 -13.87 -6.23 -8.40
C GLN A 103 -12.52 -6.28 -7.65
N LEU A 104 -12.18 -5.19 -6.96
CA LEU A 104 -10.95 -5.07 -6.18
C LEU A 104 -11.20 -5.38 -4.71
N PHE A 105 -10.34 -6.21 -4.13
CA PHE A 105 -10.34 -6.54 -2.70
C PHE A 105 -8.97 -6.22 -2.12
N ALA A 106 -8.93 -5.44 -1.05
CA ALA A 106 -7.71 -5.18 -0.30
C ALA A 106 -7.50 -6.24 0.79
N THR A 107 -6.24 -6.56 1.07
CA THR A 107 -5.85 -7.48 2.14
C THR A 107 -4.66 -6.92 2.90
N TYR A 108 -4.79 -6.84 4.22
CA TYR A 108 -3.67 -6.59 5.14
C TYR A 108 -3.21 -7.91 5.74
N SER A 109 -1.90 -8.15 5.70
CA SER A 109 -1.28 -9.35 6.28
C SER A 109 0.20 -9.14 6.53
N SER A 110 0.76 -9.85 7.49
CA SER A 110 2.20 -10.05 7.61
C SER A 110 2.51 -11.53 7.85
N THR A 111 3.74 -11.92 7.53
CA THR A 111 4.18 -13.31 7.73
C THR A 111 4.17 -13.68 9.21
N GLU A 112 4.55 -12.74 10.07
CA GLU A 112 4.65 -12.90 11.53
C GLU A 112 3.29 -13.20 12.16
N MET A 113 2.24 -12.53 11.72
CA MET A 113 0.88 -12.71 12.25
C MET A 113 0.25 -14.05 11.86
N ALA A 114 0.75 -14.71 10.83
CA ALA A 114 0.18 -15.93 10.23
C ALA A 114 -1.32 -15.80 9.88
N ALA A 115 -1.84 -14.58 9.78
CA ALA A 115 -3.24 -14.25 9.49
C ALA A 115 -3.35 -13.15 8.45
N THR A 116 -4.52 -13.06 7.83
CA THR A 116 -4.87 -12.03 6.85
C THR A 116 -6.17 -11.37 7.24
N PHE A 117 -6.26 -10.07 7.02
CA PHE A 117 -7.48 -9.29 7.19
C PHE A 117 -7.94 -8.82 5.81
N SER A 118 -8.86 -9.58 5.22
CA SER A 118 -9.33 -9.34 3.86
C SER A 118 -10.69 -8.66 3.85
N GLU A 119 -10.89 -7.77 2.89
CA GLU A 119 -12.19 -7.15 2.65
C GLU A 119 -13.21 -8.17 2.16
N CYS A 120 -14.47 -7.88 2.44
CA CYS A 120 -15.60 -8.50 1.75
C CYS A 120 -16.01 -7.64 0.54
N SER A 121 -17.08 -8.04 -0.17
CA SER A 121 -17.60 -7.34 -1.35
C SER A 121 -18.03 -5.89 -1.11
N PHE A 122 -18.18 -5.46 0.14
CA PHE A 122 -18.54 -4.09 0.50
C PHE A 122 -17.32 -3.17 0.65
N GLY A 123 -16.10 -3.69 0.66
CA GLY A 123 -14.85 -2.90 0.63
C GLY A 123 -14.69 -1.93 1.81
N GLN A 124 -15.15 -2.29 3.00
CA GLN A 124 -15.13 -1.43 4.19
C GLN A 124 -14.21 -1.95 5.28
N GLY A 125 -12.97 -2.23 4.93
CA GLY A 125 -11.93 -2.72 5.83
C GLY A 125 -11.83 -4.24 5.90
N GLY A 126 -10.69 -4.70 6.38
CA GLY A 126 -10.34 -6.12 6.49
C GLY A 126 -10.97 -6.78 7.71
N HIS A 127 -11.74 -7.83 7.51
CA HIS A 127 -12.35 -8.60 8.60
C HIS A 127 -11.30 -9.32 9.44
N VAL A 128 -11.42 -9.24 10.75
CA VAL A 128 -10.61 -9.99 11.70
C VAL A 128 -11.23 -11.36 11.91
N HIS A 129 -10.39 -12.35 12.11
CA HIS A 129 -10.74 -13.74 12.43
C HIS A 129 -10.45 -14.00 13.91
N PRO A 130 -11.43 -13.76 14.83
CA PRO A 130 -11.20 -13.82 16.27
C PRO A 130 -10.82 -15.22 16.78
N GLU A 131 -11.10 -16.25 16.00
CA GLU A 131 -10.69 -17.63 16.27
C GLU A 131 -9.19 -17.89 16.02
N LEU A 132 -8.51 -17.00 15.26
CA LEU A 132 -7.11 -17.15 14.90
C LEU A 132 -6.19 -16.13 15.58
N ILE A 133 -6.74 -14.96 15.91
CA ILE A 133 -5.91 -13.83 16.33
C ILE A 133 -6.72 -12.80 17.13
N ILE A 134 -6.13 -12.33 18.22
CA ILE A 134 -6.64 -11.15 18.96
C ILE A 134 -5.91 -9.93 18.42
N VAL A 135 -6.65 -8.86 18.14
CA VAL A 135 -6.10 -7.59 17.64
C VAL A 135 -6.50 -6.48 18.59
N GLU A 136 -5.53 -5.74 19.08
CA GLU A 136 -5.68 -4.52 19.87
C GLU A 136 -5.21 -3.32 19.04
N ILE A 137 -5.81 -2.16 19.27
CA ILE A 137 -5.33 -0.88 18.71
C ILE A 137 -4.85 -0.03 19.88
N ILE A 138 -3.55 0.24 19.94
CA ILE A 138 -2.87 0.81 21.10
C ILE A 138 -2.35 2.20 20.79
N GLY A 139 -2.63 3.15 21.67
CA GLY A 139 -2.15 4.53 21.60
C GLY A 139 -0.69 4.70 22.02
N GLU A 140 -0.22 5.95 21.98
CA GLU A 140 1.15 6.29 22.41
C GLU A 140 1.35 6.10 23.94
N ASP A 141 0.29 6.19 24.72
CA ASP A 141 0.24 5.93 26.17
C ASP A 141 0.22 4.43 26.53
N ASN A 142 0.36 3.56 25.55
CA ASN A 142 0.25 2.10 25.69
C ASN A 142 -1.14 1.59 26.14
N GLN A 143 -2.19 2.42 26.05
CA GLN A 143 -3.56 2.03 26.34
C GLN A 143 -4.36 1.78 25.06
N PRO A 144 -5.40 0.94 25.11
CA PRO A 144 -6.32 0.79 24.00
C PRO A 144 -6.98 2.12 23.63
N VAL A 145 -7.04 2.43 22.34
CA VAL A 145 -7.72 3.65 21.87
C VAL A 145 -9.23 3.41 21.66
N PRO A 146 -10.05 4.47 21.73
CA PRO A 146 -11.46 4.41 21.35
C PRO A 146 -11.68 3.90 19.93
N GLU A 147 -12.89 3.39 19.67
CA GLU A 147 -13.29 2.96 18.33
C GLU A 147 -13.16 4.11 17.30
N GLY A 148 -12.66 3.79 16.12
CA GLY A 148 -12.43 4.75 15.04
C GLY A 148 -11.18 5.60 15.19
N GLN A 149 -10.55 5.62 16.36
CA GLN A 149 -9.27 6.28 16.54
C GLN A 149 -8.13 5.39 16.04
N ALA A 150 -7.17 5.99 15.35
CA ALA A 150 -5.97 5.30 14.88
C ALA A 150 -4.98 5.06 16.02
N GLY A 151 -4.39 3.87 16.03
CA GLY A 151 -3.32 3.47 16.93
C GLY A 151 -2.49 2.35 16.32
N GLU A 152 -1.48 1.89 17.04
CA GLU A 152 -0.63 0.79 16.62
C GLU A 152 -1.40 -0.54 16.68
N VAL A 153 -1.36 -1.30 15.60
CA VAL A 153 -1.92 -2.65 15.54
C VAL A 153 -1.04 -3.58 16.35
N VAL A 154 -1.61 -4.16 17.41
CA VAL A 154 -0.93 -5.11 18.30
C VAL A 154 -1.69 -6.43 18.22
N VAL A 155 -0.97 -7.54 18.05
CA VAL A 155 -1.59 -8.83 17.79
C VAL A 155 -1.13 -9.92 18.75
N THR A 156 -2.04 -10.82 19.10
CA THR A 156 -1.77 -12.08 19.80
C THR A 156 -2.28 -13.21 18.94
N THR A 157 -1.40 -14.11 18.51
CA THR A 157 -1.78 -15.28 17.71
C THR A 157 -2.38 -16.37 18.59
N LEU A 158 -3.40 -17.06 18.07
CA LEU A 158 -4.05 -18.18 18.75
C LEU A 158 -3.73 -19.49 18.01
N GLY A 159 -3.45 -20.55 18.77
CA GLY A 159 -3.17 -21.87 18.23
C GLY A 159 -1.85 -21.99 17.44
N VAL A 160 -0.94 -21.02 17.59
CA VAL A 160 0.42 -21.08 17.01
C VAL A 160 1.38 -21.61 18.06
N GLU A 161 1.96 -22.78 17.83
CA GLU A 161 2.81 -23.48 18.81
C GLU A 161 4.29 -23.11 18.68
N ALA A 162 4.83 -23.09 17.45
CA ALA A 162 6.28 -22.96 17.24
C ALA A 162 6.82 -21.57 17.58
N MET A 163 6.07 -20.50 17.26
CA MET A 163 6.45 -19.12 17.57
C MET A 163 5.17 -18.31 17.86
N PRO A 164 4.56 -18.51 19.05
CA PRO A 164 3.38 -17.73 19.43
C PRO A 164 3.75 -16.27 19.65
N LEU A 165 2.94 -15.37 19.12
CA LEU A 165 3.08 -13.94 19.38
C LEU A 165 2.12 -13.54 20.49
N LEU A 166 2.66 -12.91 21.55
CA LEU A 166 1.87 -12.33 22.63
C LEU A 166 2.04 -10.81 22.60
N ARG A 167 0.94 -10.10 22.31
CA ARG A 167 0.91 -8.62 22.20
C ARG A 167 2.04 -8.07 21.35
N PHE A 168 2.24 -8.71 20.19
CA PHE A 168 3.27 -8.31 19.22
C PHE A 168 2.88 -6.99 18.55
N ARG A 169 3.77 -6.02 18.64
CA ARG A 169 3.62 -4.71 17.99
C ARG A 169 4.04 -4.80 16.53
N THR A 170 3.09 -4.63 15.63
CA THR A 170 3.36 -4.72 14.19
C THR A 170 4.10 -3.51 13.62
N GLY A 171 4.05 -2.39 14.35
CA GLY A 171 4.50 -1.09 13.84
C GLY A 171 3.55 -0.46 12.81
N ASP A 172 2.46 -1.13 12.43
CA ASP A 172 1.46 -0.60 11.49
C ASP A 172 0.38 0.15 12.26
N ILE A 173 -0.11 1.25 11.70
CA ILE A 173 -1.15 2.11 12.28
C ILE A 173 -2.47 1.91 11.54
N ALA A 174 -3.52 1.57 12.28
CA ALA A 174 -4.89 1.44 11.77
C ALA A 174 -5.91 1.80 12.84
N ALA A 175 -7.18 1.87 12.49
CA ALA A 175 -8.29 1.97 13.43
C ALA A 175 -9.17 0.71 13.37
N ARG A 176 -9.99 0.52 14.40
CA ARG A 176 -10.96 -0.57 14.51
C ARG A 176 -12.37 -0.07 14.23
N ARG A 177 -13.18 -0.90 13.56
CA ARG A 177 -14.60 -0.71 13.30
C ARG A 177 -15.37 -1.92 13.83
N THR A 178 -16.29 -1.72 14.78
CA THR A 178 -17.01 -2.80 15.48
C THR A 178 -18.45 -2.97 15.02
N GLU A 179 -19.01 -1.99 14.31
CA GLU A 179 -20.37 -2.09 13.79
C GLU A 179 -20.51 -3.29 12.81
N GLN A 180 -21.71 -3.88 12.77
CA GLN A 180 -21.99 -4.98 11.85
C GLN A 180 -21.69 -4.59 10.40
N CYS A 181 -20.95 -5.43 9.72
CA CYS A 181 -20.70 -5.23 8.30
C CYS A 181 -21.97 -5.53 7.47
N ARG A 182 -22.17 -4.81 6.38
CA ARG A 182 -23.25 -5.07 5.41
C ARG A 182 -23.23 -6.49 4.85
N CYS A 183 -22.11 -7.20 4.94
CA CYS A 183 -22.01 -8.63 4.58
C CYS A 183 -22.62 -9.59 5.63
N GLY A 184 -23.14 -9.07 6.74
CA GLY A 184 -23.75 -9.80 7.83
C GLY A 184 -22.80 -10.22 8.96
N ARG A 185 -21.48 -10.10 8.77
CA ARG A 185 -20.50 -10.47 9.81
C ARG A 185 -20.46 -9.44 10.94
N TRP A 186 -20.31 -9.95 12.18
CA TRP A 186 -20.12 -9.16 13.39
C TRP A 186 -18.64 -9.04 13.80
N SER A 187 -17.73 -9.84 13.16
CA SER A 187 -16.31 -9.65 13.43
C SER A 187 -15.91 -8.23 13.08
N TYR A 188 -15.19 -7.56 13.98
CA TYR A 188 -14.71 -6.21 13.72
C TYR A 188 -13.74 -6.19 12.55
N ARG A 189 -13.53 -5.00 12.00
CA ARG A 189 -12.69 -4.77 10.82
C ARG A 189 -11.59 -3.78 11.14
N LEU A 190 -10.45 -3.97 10.51
CA LEU A 190 -9.39 -2.96 10.48
C LEU A 190 -9.61 -2.03 9.28
N THR A 191 -9.45 -0.73 9.52
CA THR A 191 -9.40 0.26 8.43
C THR A 191 -8.16 0.01 7.55
N PRO A 192 -8.10 0.60 6.36
CA PRO A 192 -6.85 0.68 5.63
C PRO A 192 -5.73 1.25 6.51
N LEU A 193 -4.49 0.80 6.31
CA LEU A 193 -3.36 1.27 7.10
C LEU A 193 -3.13 2.77 6.87
N VAL A 194 -2.96 3.52 7.96
CA VAL A 194 -2.55 4.93 7.91
C VAL A 194 -1.07 5.04 7.50
N GLY A 195 -0.24 4.12 8.00
CA GLY A 195 1.17 4.06 7.73
C GLY A 195 1.91 3.17 8.73
N ARG A 196 3.23 3.28 8.76
CA ARG A 196 4.07 2.63 9.77
C ARG A 196 4.53 3.62 10.82
N LYS A 197 4.52 3.20 12.08
CA LYS A 197 4.95 4.01 13.23
C LYS A 197 6.37 4.56 13.05
N ASN A 198 7.29 3.71 12.62
CA ASN A 198 8.68 4.09 12.39
C ASN A 198 8.86 5.08 11.23
N ASN A 199 7.88 5.15 10.32
CA ASN A 199 7.88 6.10 9.20
C ASN A 199 7.04 7.35 9.50
N MET A 200 6.63 7.53 10.75
CA MET A 200 5.93 8.75 11.17
C MET A 200 6.86 9.96 11.05
N ILE A 201 6.34 11.03 10.51
CA ILE A 201 7.06 12.28 10.26
C ILE A 201 6.41 13.38 11.09
N LYS A 202 7.21 14.11 11.87
CA LYS A 202 6.75 15.30 12.61
C LYS A 202 7.24 16.56 11.89
N LEU A 203 6.49 17.02 10.89
CA LEU A 203 6.85 18.19 10.09
C LEU A 203 6.09 19.43 10.57
N LYS A 204 6.83 20.44 11.08
CA LYS A 204 6.28 21.75 11.51
C LYS A 204 5.04 21.62 12.42
N GLY A 205 5.12 20.69 13.40
CA GLY A 205 4.03 20.44 14.35
C GLY A 205 2.89 19.54 13.83
N THR A 206 2.96 19.10 12.60
CA THR A 206 1.97 18.17 12.01
C THR A 206 2.55 16.76 11.94
N THR A 207 1.79 15.78 12.43
CA THR A 207 2.15 14.36 12.28
C THR A 207 1.67 13.87 10.92
N LEU A 208 2.57 13.32 10.13
CA LEU A 208 2.33 12.80 8.79
C LEU A 208 2.86 11.38 8.65
N TYR A 209 2.33 10.67 7.67
CA TYR A 209 2.85 9.39 7.20
C TYR A 209 3.13 9.46 5.69
N PRO A 210 4.11 8.73 5.17
CA PRO A 210 4.45 8.75 3.74
C PRO A 210 3.26 8.61 2.80
N PRO A 211 2.24 7.77 3.06
CA PRO A 211 1.07 7.67 2.19
C PRO A 211 0.34 9.00 1.97
N ALA A 212 0.29 9.89 2.97
CA ALA A 212 -0.36 11.19 2.82
C ALA A 212 0.43 12.11 1.87
N ILE A 213 1.75 12.05 1.91
CA ILE A 213 2.63 12.79 0.98
C ILE A 213 2.50 12.21 -0.43
N ASN A 214 2.51 10.88 -0.54
CA ASN A 214 2.36 10.18 -1.81
C ASN A 214 1.03 10.53 -2.49
N ASP A 215 -0.08 10.61 -1.73
CA ASP A 215 -1.40 10.96 -2.28
C ASP A 215 -1.41 12.37 -2.91
N VAL A 216 -0.69 13.33 -2.35
CA VAL A 216 -0.54 14.66 -2.95
C VAL A 216 0.19 14.58 -4.28
N LEU A 217 1.33 13.88 -4.33
CA LEU A 217 2.20 13.80 -5.50
C LEU A 217 1.60 12.95 -6.62
N ASP A 218 1.03 11.81 -6.27
CA ASP A 218 0.38 10.90 -7.21
C ASP A 218 -0.84 11.55 -7.90
N ASN A 219 -1.53 12.49 -7.22
CA ASN A 219 -2.63 13.27 -7.78
C ASN A 219 -2.18 14.57 -8.50
N THR A 220 -0.89 14.76 -8.71
CA THR A 220 -0.35 15.93 -9.42
C THR A 220 -0.02 15.56 -10.88
N PRO A 221 -0.76 16.05 -11.89
CA PRO A 221 -0.70 15.53 -13.27
C PRO A 221 0.65 15.65 -13.97
N TYR A 222 1.46 16.64 -13.59
CA TYR A 222 2.78 16.89 -14.20
C TYR A 222 3.94 16.21 -13.48
N VAL A 223 3.70 15.49 -12.40
CA VAL A 223 4.70 14.66 -11.71
C VAL A 223 4.81 13.30 -12.41
N GLU A 224 6.01 12.89 -12.77
CA GLU A 224 6.30 11.58 -13.34
C GLU A 224 6.69 10.58 -12.27
N ASN A 225 7.71 10.92 -11.49
CA ASN A 225 8.19 10.10 -10.38
C ASN A 225 8.72 10.99 -9.23
N TYR A 226 8.90 10.38 -8.08
CA TYR A 226 9.37 11.09 -6.91
C TYR A 226 9.97 10.14 -5.86
N VAL A 227 10.73 10.72 -4.92
CA VAL A 227 11.14 10.08 -3.68
C VAL A 227 11.05 11.07 -2.52
N VAL A 228 10.50 10.61 -1.41
CA VAL A 228 10.41 11.36 -0.16
C VAL A 228 11.60 10.96 0.72
N VAL A 229 12.41 11.92 1.08
CA VAL A 229 13.57 11.73 1.97
C VAL A 229 13.30 12.46 3.27
N VAL A 230 13.42 11.76 4.39
CA VAL A 230 13.29 12.33 5.74
C VAL A 230 14.65 12.32 6.41
N LYS A 231 15.05 13.47 6.93
CA LYS A 231 16.29 13.68 7.65
C LYS A 231 16.02 14.26 9.02
N GLN A 232 16.96 14.17 9.91
CA GLN A 232 16.93 14.92 11.17
C GLN A 232 17.67 16.23 10.99
N SER A 233 17.01 17.34 11.28
CA SER A 233 17.66 18.66 11.30
C SER A 233 18.63 18.78 12.47
N ALA A 234 19.53 19.75 12.42
CA ALA A 234 20.42 20.07 13.54
C ALA A 234 19.68 20.40 14.86
N ALA A 235 18.42 20.82 14.77
CA ALA A 235 17.55 21.09 15.92
C ALA A 235 16.78 19.84 16.42
N GLY A 236 17.04 18.64 15.86
CA GLY A 236 16.39 17.39 16.26
C GLY A 236 14.95 17.22 15.71
N THR A 237 14.50 18.10 14.83
CA THR A 237 13.18 18.01 14.17
C THR A 237 13.28 17.33 12.81
N ASP A 238 12.18 16.73 12.36
CA ASP A 238 12.15 16.13 11.03
C ASP A 238 12.22 17.19 9.94
N GLU A 239 13.12 16.99 9.00
CA GLU A 239 13.18 17.71 7.73
C GLU A 239 12.78 16.78 6.60
N VAL A 240 11.83 17.21 5.77
CA VAL A 240 11.32 16.44 4.66
C VAL A 240 11.70 17.10 3.35
N VAL A 241 12.40 16.37 2.52
CA VAL A 241 12.74 16.76 1.14
C VAL A 241 12.03 15.84 0.18
N VAL A 242 11.25 16.39 -0.73
CA VAL A 242 10.62 15.64 -1.81
C VAL A 242 11.36 15.94 -3.11
N LYS A 243 12.01 14.92 -3.65
CA LYS A 243 12.68 14.98 -4.94
C LYS A 243 11.70 14.55 -6.02
N ILE A 244 11.50 15.39 -7.03
CA ILE A 244 10.42 15.23 -8.03
C ILE A 244 10.98 15.29 -9.44
N GLY A 245 10.64 14.30 -10.26
CA GLY A 245 10.82 14.31 -11.71
C GLY A 245 9.54 14.73 -12.40
N LEU A 246 9.65 15.71 -13.30
CA LEU A 246 8.53 16.21 -14.08
C LEU A 246 8.41 15.47 -15.41
N LYS A 247 7.18 15.20 -15.89
CA LYS A 247 6.91 14.57 -17.20
C LYS A 247 7.53 15.35 -18.35
N THR A 248 7.48 16.68 -18.26
CA THR A 248 8.14 17.57 -19.22
C THR A 248 9.29 18.27 -18.50
N PRO A 249 10.55 18.10 -18.95
CA PRO A 249 11.67 18.80 -18.36
C PRO A 249 11.47 20.32 -18.38
N CYS A 250 11.77 20.97 -17.26
CA CYS A 250 11.67 22.43 -17.14
C CYS A 250 13.07 23.01 -16.98
N THR A 251 13.51 23.80 -17.98
CA THR A 251 14.82 24.47 -17.99
C THR A 251 14.75 25.94 -17.59
N ASP A 252 13.57 26.55 -17.63
CA ASP A 252 13.34 27.94 -17.23
C ASP A 252 13.26 28.03 -15.71
N GLU A 253 14.09 28.88 -15.10
CA GLU A 253 14.18 29.03 -13.63
C GLU A 253 12.88 29.59 -13.04
N LYS A 254 12.27 30.58 -13.71
CA LYS A 254 10.99 31.16 -13.24
C LYS A 254 9.87 30.12 -13.26
N MET A 255 9.81 29.32 -14.31
CA MET A 255 8.83 28.24 -14.41
C MET A 255 9.07 27.15 -13.35
N ARG A 256 10.33 26.86 -13.00
CA ARG A 256 10.68 25.95 -11.91
C ARG A 256 10.16 26.48 -10.55
N GLU A 257 10.39 27.77 -10.26
CA GLU A 257 9.90 28.41 -9.05
C GLU A 257 8.37 28.36 -8.95
N ASP A 258 7.66 28.66 -10.05
CA ASP A 258 6.21 28.60 -10.11
C ASP A 258 5.67 27.18 -9.85
N ILE A 259 6.30 26.16 -10.43
CA ILE A 259 5.95 24.75 -10.20
C ILE A 259 6.17 24.38 -8.72
N ILE A 260 7.31 24.75 -8.14
CA ILE A 260 7.60 24.50 -6.73
C ILE A 260 6.57 25.20 -5.83
N LYS A 261 6.19 26.42 -6.14
CA LYS A 261 5.16 27.16 -5.41
C LYS A 261 3.80 26.45 -5.48
N MET A 262 3.36 26.07 -6.69
CA MET A 262 2.10 25.33 -6.87
C MET A 262 2.09 24.00 -6.10
N LEU A 263 3.20 23.26 -6.10
CA LEU A 263 3.35 22.02 -5.34
C LEU A 263 3.24 22.30 -3.84
N LYS A 264 3.97 23.31 -3.31
CA LYS A 264 3.89 23.71 -1.90
C LYS A 264 2.47 24.10 -1.48
N ASP A 265 1.75 24.79 -2.34
CA ASP A 265 0.35 25.18 -2.08
C ASP A 265 -0.58 23.97 -2.10
N SER A 266 -0.37 23.01 -3.00
CA SER A 266 -1.09 21.74 -3.02
C SER A 266 -0.85 20.94 -1.72
N PHE A 267 0.38 20.87 -1.24
CA PHE A 267 0.70 20.25 0.04
C PHE A 267 0.01 20.94 1.22
N ARG A 268 0.08 22.28 1.27
CA ARG A 268 -0.59 23.06 2.34
C ARG A 268 -2.10 22.84 2.37
N SER A 269 -2.73 22.80 1.21
CA SER A 269 -4.19 22.62 1.11
C SER A 269 -4.66 21.25 1.54
N ARG A 270 -3.86 20.20 1.28
CA ARG A 270 -4.25 18.80 1.54
C ARG A 270 -3.75 18.25 2.87
N ILE A 271 -2.52 18.58 3.25
CA ILE A 271 -1.88 18.05 4.49
C ILE A 271 -1.40 19.14 5.45
N ARG A 272 -1.78 20.40 5.22
CA ARG A 272 -1.55 21.59 6.06
C ARG A 272 -0.10 22.05 6.17
N VAL A 273 0.86 21.31 5.69
CA VAL A 273 2.29 21.64 5.69
C VAL A 273 2.90 21.33 4.33
N ALA A 274 3.99 22.03 4.01
CA ALA A 274 4.73 21.78 2.78
C ALA A 274 6.16 21.33 3.11
N PRO A 275 6.65 20.24 2.49
CA PRO A 275 8.03 19.82 2.55
C PRO A 275 8.93 20.75 1.71
N ASN A 276 10.23 20.57 1.81
CA ASN A 276 11.18 21.10 0.83
C ASN A 276 11.04 20.32 -0.47
N ILE A 277 11.14 21.00 -1.62
CA ILE A 277 10.95 20.40 -2.93
C ILE A 277 12.21 20.63 -3.76
N GLU A 278 12.72 19.54 -4.35
CA GLU A 278 13.83 19.53 -5.30
C GLU A 278 13.34 18.94 -6.62
N LEU A 279 13.50 19.69 -7.72
CA LEU A 279 13.22 19.18 -9.07
C LEU A 279 14.50 18.58 -9.66
N LEU A 280 14.45 17.29 -9.98
CA LEU A 280 15.56 16.51 -10.53
C LEU A 280 15.17 15.86 -11.87
N PRO A 281 16.14 15.41 -12.69
CA PRO A 281 15.87 14.60 -13.86
C PRO A 281 15.11 13.32 -13.48
N VAL A 282 14.14 12.93 -14.32
CA VAL A 282 13.32 11.71 -14.09
C VAL A 282 14.20 10.47 -13.94
N GLU A 283 15.29 10.40 -14.71
CA GLU A 283 16.20 9.24 -14.68
C GLU A 283 16.95 9.12 -13.36
N ASP A 284 17.37 10.22 -12.75
CA ASP A 284 18.06 10.21 -11.45
C ASP A 284 17.12 9.68 -10.35
N ILE A 285 15.87 10.08 -10.38
CA ILE A 285 14.87 9.58 -9.42
C ILE A 285 14.53 8.12 -9.73
N ARG A 286 14.47 7.71 -10.99
CA ARG A 286 14.25 6.32 -11.38
C ARG A 286 15.32 5.39 -10.81
N GLN A 287 16.60 5.80 -10.85
CA GLN A 287 17.69 5.04 -10.26
C GLN A 287 17.53 4.89 -8.74
N ILE A 288 17.06 5.94 -8.05
CA ILE A 288 16.77 5.88 -6.61
C ILE A 288 15.56 4.98 -6.33
N ASN A 289 14.49 5.09 -7.14
CA ASN A 289 13.28 4.30 -6.96
C ASN A 289 13.52 2.80 -7.20
N PHE A 290 14.43 2.42 -8.09
CA PHE A 290 14.66 1.02 -8.47
C PHE A 290 16.12 0.60 -8.27
N PRO A 291 16.61 0.57 -7.02
CA PRO A 291 17.93 0.04 -6.74
C PRO A 291 18.01 -1.45 -7.12
N ALA A 292 19.18 -1.91 -7.59
CA ALA A 292 19.39 -3.25 -8.18
C ALA A 292 18.84 -4.45 -7.36
N LYS A 293 18.66 -4.27 -6.05
CA LYS A 293 18.15 -5.32 -5.15
C LYS A 293 16.66 -5.17 -4.78
N SER A 294 16.00 -4.05 -5.16
CA SER A 294 14.60 -3.81 -4.80
C SER A 294 13.65 -4.26 -5.90
N ARG A 295 12.59 -4.97 -5.51
CA ARG A 295 11.50 -5.38 -6.42
C ARG A 295 10.33 -4.41 -6.43
N LYS A 296 10.24 -3.56 -5.43
CA LYS A 296 9.24 -2.50 -5.30
C LYS A 296 9.92 -1.15 -5.44
N PRO A 297 9.25 -0.15 -6.02
CA PRO A 297 9.81 1.18 -6.06
C PRO A 297 10.01 1.71 -4.63
N VAL A 298 11.20 2.22 -4.35
CA VAL A 298 11.52 2.89 -3.10
C VAL A 298 11.05 4.34 -3.22
N LYS A 299 9.89 4.65 -2.68
CA LYS A 299 9.31 6.01 -2.68
C LYS A 299 9.59 6.79 -1.39
N PHE A 300 10.15 6.13 -0.39
CA PHE A 300 10.44 6.71 0.93
C PHE A 300 11.80 6.26 1.42
N ILE A 301 12.63 7.21 1.84
CA ILE A 301 13.95 6.99 2.41
C ILE A 301 13.99 7.72 3.76
N ASP A 302 14.28 6.98 4.81
CA ASP A 302 14.47 7.51 6.15
C ASP A 302 15.96 7.56 6.47
N GLU A 303 16.50 8.76 6.51
CA GLU A 303 17.92 9.03 6.84
C GLU A 303 18.08 9.55 8.30
N ARG A 304 17.01 9.48 9.10
CA ARG A 304 17.11 9.81 10.52
C ARG A 304 17.91 8.73 11.24
N ASN A 305 18.76 9.15 12.16
CA ASN A 305 19.45 8.21 13.05
C ASN A 305 18.42 7.59 14.01
N HIS A 306 17.89 6.42 13.64
CA HIS A 306 17.18 5.58 14.60
C HIS A 306 18.24 4.92 15.47
N THR A 307 18.49 5.48 16.67
CA THR A 307 19.10 4.72 17.74
C THR A 307 18.14 3.57 18.04
N ASP A 308 18.53 2.35 17.71
CA ASP A 308 17.83 1.15 18.09
C ASP A 308 17.60 1.17 19.61
N LEU A 309 16.33 1.29 20.02
CA LEU A 309 15.87 1.07 21.38
C LEU A 309 15.39 -0.37 21.54
#